data_7e24e19df6ba708c92d0ee89fb7cc5f4
#
_entry.id   7e24e19df6ba708c92d0ee89fb7cc5f4
#
_cell.length_a   1.000
_cell.length_b   1.000
_cell.length_c   1.000
_cell.angle_alpha   90.00
_cell.angle_beta   90.00
_cell.angle_gamma   90.00
#
_symmetry.space_group_name_H-M   'P 1'
#
loop_
_entity.id
_entity.type
_entity.pdbx_description
1 polymer ?
#
loop_
_entity_poly.entity_id
_entity_poly.type
_entity_poly.pdbx_seq_one_letter_code
_entity_poly.pdbx_strand_id
1 'polypeptide(L)'
;MKKKFFAIAFLILAVSIIGASAQRNVTPAIERDPIMEADAKHNLDVAWNYYSLKKAYKATLMRFEETFAAYPDFSKIDEFLFIGGMSSYYLSEGKGKQPVDMKNEKDKEKFTPEKLRENAKMYLTMLVDKYPDSKYVADAKKTLSVLNAEK
;
A
#
# COMPACT_ATOMS: atom_id res chain seq x y z
N MET A 1 11.89 50.08 45.44
CA MET A 1 12.07 50.02 43.98
C MET A 1 12.72 48.70 43.49
N LYS A 2 13.64 48.09 44.23
CA LYS A 2 14.32 46.82 43.78
C LYS A 2 13.38 45.61 43.60
N LYS A 3 12.29 45.47 44.39
CA LYS A 3 11.36 44.34 44.28
C LYS A 3 10.47 44.38 43.02
N LYS A 4 10.21 45.55 42.43
CA LYS A 4 9.41 45.66 41.21
C LYS A 4 10.21 45.31 39.96
N PHE A 5 11.51 45.49 39.97
CA PHE A 5 12.41 45.08 38.88
C PHE A 5 12.56 43.56 38.78
N PHE A 6 12.56 42.85 39.93
CA PHE A 6 12.63 41.40 39.96
C PHE A 6 11.36 40.74 39.41
N ALA A 7 10.20 41.33 39.66
CA ALA A 7 8.94 40.80 39.14
C ALA A 7 8.81 40.95 37.62
N ILE A 8 9.33 42.05 37.05
CA ILE A 8 9.33 42.31 35.62
C ILE A 8 10.34 41.37 34.90
N ALA A 9 11.51 41.15 35.48
CA ALA A 9 12.51 40.23 34.94
C ALA A 9 12.01 38.75 34.92
N PHE A 10 11.22 38.35 35.93
CA PHE A 10 10.63 37.02 35.99
C PHE A 10 9.48 36.84 34.99
N LEU A 11 8.71 37.91 34.72
CA LEU A 11 7.63 37.87 33.70
C LEU A 11 8.17 37.79 32.28
N ILE A 12 9.30 38.44 32.00
CA ILE A 12 9.96 38.36 30.66
C ILE A 12 10.55 36.98 30.43
N LEU A 13 11.08 36.30 31.45
CA LEU A 13 11.63 34.95 31.34
C LEU A 13 10.54 33.90 31.10
N ALA A 14 9.33 34.08 31.63
CA ALA A 14 8.20 33.16 31.46
C ALA A 14 7.60 33.18 30.04
N VAL A 15 7.71 34.30 29.31
CA VAL A 15 7.19 34.43 27.93
C VAL A 15 8.12 33.76 26.91
N SER A 16 9.38 33.55 27.22
CA SER A 16 10.38 32.96 26.29
C SER A 16 10.26 31.44 26.12
N ILE A 17 9.43 30.75 26.91
CA ILE A 17 9.32 29.26 26.88
C ILE A 17 8.22 28.78 25.93
N ILE A 18 7.35 29.65 25.40
CA ILE A 18 6.21 29.27 24.57
C ILE A 18 6.58 29.08 23.06
N GLY A 19 7.82 29.42 22.67
CA GLY A 19 8.25 29.46 21.26
C GLY A 19 8.88 28.18 20.70
N ALA A 20 9.05 27.10 21.48
CA ALA A 20 9.90 25.99 21.08
C ALA A 20 9.18 24.71 20.59
N SER A 21 7.87 24.75 20.36
CA SER A 21 7.10 23.53 20.02
C SER A 21 6.57 23.46 18.58
N ALA A 22 7.08 24.25 17.65
CA ALA A 22 6.58 24.30 16.28
C ALA A 22 7.58 23.80 15.23
N GLN A 23 8.53 22.94 15.60
CA GLN A 23 9.17 22.10 14.59
C GLN A 23 8.25 20.91 14.33
N ARG A 24 7.21 21.11 13.51
CA ARG A 24 6.58 20.00 12.79
C ARG A 24 7.72 19.32 12.04
N ASN A 25 7.98 18.06 12.37
CA ASN A 25 8.70 17.16 11.49
C ASN A 25 7.86 17.03 10.20
N VAL A 26 8.02 17.98 9.30
CA VAL A 26 7.48 17.89 7.95
C VAL A 26 8.34 16.83 7.29
N THR A 27 7.85 15.60 7.25
CA THR A 27 8.40 14.59 6.35
C THR A 27 8.41 15.24 4.97
N PRO A 28 9.57 15.36 4.29
CA PRO A 28 9.60 15.94 2.95
C PRO A 28 8.55 15.25 2.10
N ALA A 29 7.65 16.00 1.48
CA ALA A 29 6.74 15.42 0.51
C ALA A 29 7.59 14.79 -0.58
N ILE A 30 7.37 13.49 -0.86
CA ILE A 30 8.04 12.83 -1.97
C ILE A 30 7.63 13.59 -3.23
N GLU A 31 8.58 14.25 -3.87
CA GLU A 31 8.36 14.92 -5.15
C GLU A 31 8.16 13.85 -6.22
N ARG A 32 6.91 13.59 -6.58
CA ARG A 32 6.55 12.59 -7.60
C ARG A 32 6.58 13.21 -8.98
N ASP A 33 7.20 12.53 -9.94
CA ASP A 33 7.13 12.92 -11.35
C ASP A 33 5.67 12.80 -11.83
N PRO A 34 5.05 13.91 -12.32
CA PRO A 34 3.65 13.89 -12.76
C PRO A 34 3.38 12.92 -13.92
N ILE A 35 4.36 12.67 -14.77
CA ILE A 35 4.22 11.75 -15.93
C ILE A 35 4.20 10.31 -15.39
N MET A 36 5.14 9.95 -14.52
CA MET A 36 5.18 8.64 -13.90
C MET A 36 3.93 8.35 -13.04
N GLU A 37 3.43 9.37 -12.34
CA GLU A 37 2.20 9.28 -11.55
C GLU A 37 0.97 9.05 -12.45
N ALA A 38 0.89 9.73 -13.61
CA ALA A 38 -0.20 9.56 -14.58
C ALA A 38 -0.17 8.15 -15.21
N ASP A 39 1.03 7.66 -15.58
CA ASP A 39 1.20 6.33 -16.16
C ASP A 39 0.84 5.22 -15.15
N ALA A 40 1.31 5.35 -13.90
CA ALA A 40 0.97 4.41 -12.83
C ALA A 40 -0.53 4.41 -12.56
N LYS A 41 -1.17 5.60 -12.57
CA LYS A 41 -2.63 5.72 -12.42
C LYS A 41 -3.38 5.02 -13.56
N HIS A 42 -2.96 5.21 -14.80
CA HIS A 42 -3.56 4.52 -15.94
C HIS A 42 -3.47 3.00 -15.77
N ASN A 43 -2.31 2.49 -15.37
CA ASN A 43 -2.11 1.07 -15.11
C ASN A 43 -3.02 0.55 -13.98
N LEU A 44 -3.22 1.35 -12.93
CA LEU A 44 -4.15 1.01 -11.84
C LEU A 44 -5.59 0.92 -12.36
N ASP A 45 -6.05 1.89 -13.15
CA ASP A 45 -7.39 1.89 -13.73
C ASP A 45 -7.61 0.66 -14.62
N VAL A 46 -6.61 0.26 -15.42
CA VAL A 46 -6.64 -0.98 -16.22
C VAL A 46 -6.69 -2.22 -15.32
N ALA A 47 -5.87 -2.26 -14.28
CA ALA A 47 -5.84 -3.38 -13.34
C ALA A 47 -7.18 -3.54 -12.59
N TRP A 48 -7.82 -2.44 -12.18
CA TRP A 48 -9.16 -2.45 -11.60
C TRP A 48 -10.23 -3.01 -12.55
N ASN A 49 -10.17 -2.67 -13.84
CA ASN A 49 -11.07 -3.25 -14.85
C ASN A 49 -10.89 -4.77 -14.96
N TYR A 50 -9.66 -5.26 -14.97
CA TYR A 50 -9.38 -6.69 -14.96
C TYR A 50 -9.88 -7.37 -13.69
N TYR A 51 -9.64 -6.75 -12.53
CA TYR A 51 -10.03 -7.28 -11.23
C TYR A 51 -11.54 -7.34 -11.06
N SER A 52 -12.23 -6.20 -11.21
CA SER A 52 -13.64 -6.06 -10.85
C SER A 52 -14.60 -6.57 -11.92
N LEU A 53 -14.41 -6.13 -13.17
CA LEU A 53 -15.38 -6.40 -14.24
C LEU A 53 -15.09 -7.75 -14.93
N LYS A 54 -13.83 -8.03 -15.22
CA LYS A 54 -13.45 -9.23 -15.98
C LYS A 54 -13.14 -10.42 -15.09
N LYS A 55 -12.87 -10.21 -13.78
CA LYS A 55 -12.34 -11.23 -12.87
C LYS A 55 -11.15 -11.99 -13.46
N ALA A 56 -10.30 -11.25 -14.19
CA ALA A 56 -9.10 -11.76 -14.85
C ALA A 56 -7.90 -11.55 -13.92
N TYR A 57 -7.89 -12.26 -12.81
CA TYR A 57 -6.94 -12.06 -11.72
C TYR A 57 -5.48 -12.25 -12.13
N LYS A 58 -5.19 -13.16 -13.07
CA LYS A 58 -3.84 -13.31 -13.63
C LYS A 58 -3.38 -12.01 -14.32
N ALA A 59 -4.23 -11.42 -15.18
CA ALA A 59 -3.89 -10.17 -15.85
C ALA A 59 -3.75 -9.00 -14.86
N THR A 60 -4.59 -8.97 -13.81
CA THR A 60 -4.46 -7.99 -12.72
C THR A 60 -3.10 -8.12 -12.04
N LEU A 61 -2.70 -9.34 -11.68
CA LEU A 61 -1.43 -9.58 -10.99
C LEU A 61 -0.23 -9.22 -11.86
N MET A 62 -0.23 -9.57 -13.13
CA MET A 62 0.83 -9.17 -14.06
C MET A 62 0.95 -7.66 -14.18
N ARG A 63 -0.17 -6.95 -14.32
CA ARG A 63 -0.18 -5.47 -14.38
C ARG A 63 0.30 -4.84 -13.08
N PHE A 64 -0.10 -5.40 -11.93
CA PHE A 64 0.38 -4.97 -10.62
C PHE A 64 1.90 -5.09 -10.52
N GLU A 65 2.46 -6.26 -10.82
CA GLU A 65 3.90 -6.51 -10.68
C GLU A 65 4.74 -5.59 -11.57
N GLU A 66 4.32 -5.40 -12.84
CA GLU A 66 4.98 -4.47 -13.76
C GLU A 66 4.98 -3.04 -13.22
N THR A 67 3.82 -2.57 -12.73
CA THR A 67 3.66 -1.21 -12.23
C THR A 67 4.36 -1.01 -10.90
N PHE A 68 4.29 -1.98 -9.99
CA PHE A 68 4.96 -1.94 -8.70
C PHE A 68 6.48 -1.86 -8.85
N ALA A 69 7.04 -2.57 -9.84
CA ALA A 69 8.47 -2.51 -10.13
C ALA A 69 8.90 -1.18 -10.77
N ALA A 70 8.06 -0.60 -11.64
CA ALA A 70 8.38 0.61 -12.38
C ALA A 70 8.11 1.90 -11.58
N TYR A 71 7.13 1.91 -10.68
CA TYR A 71 6.62 3.10 -9.98
C TYR A 71 6.47 2.85 -8.48
N PRO A 72 7.57 2.60 -7.73
CA PRO A 72 7.51 2.22 -6.31
C PRO A 72 6.93 3.32 -5.41
N ASP A 73 7.01 4.60 -5.83
CA ASP A 73 6.55 5.78 -5.08
C ASP A 73 5.15 6.27 -5.53
N PHE A 74 4.44 5.45 -6.30
CA PHE A 74 3.10 5.80 -6.76
C PHE A 74 2.15 6.09 -5.60
N SER A 75 1.38 7.20 -5.71
CA SER A 75 0.54 7.71 -4.61
C SER A 75 -0.56 6.75 -4.17
N LYS A 76 -1.03 5.86 -5.07
CA LYS A 76 -2.08 4.87 -4.82
C LYS A 76 -1.55 3.43 -4.82
N ILE A 77 -0.34 3.25 -4.35
CA ILE A 77 0.28 1.94 -4.26
C ILE A 77 -0.48 1.00 -3.32
N ASP A 78 -1.16 1.54 -2.30
CA ASP A 78 -2.04 0.81 -1.41
C ASP A 78 -3.21 0.13 -2.16
N GLU A 79 -3.82 0.80 -3.14
CA GLU A 79 -4.84 0.20 -4.00
C GLU A 79 -4.26 -0.94 -4.83
N PHE A 80 -3.07 -0.76 -5.38
CA PHE A 80 -2.39 -1.82 -6.13
C PHE A 80 -2.03 -3.02 -5.26
N LEU A 81 -1.49 -2.79 -4.06
CA LEU A 81 -1.20 -3.87 -3.10
C LEU A 81 -2.45 -4.67 -2.75
N PHE A 82 -3.58 -3.97 -2.59
CA PHE A 82 -4.85 -4.63 -2.31
C PHE A 82 -5.29 -5.54 -3.46
N ILE A 83 -5.42 -5.01 -4.69
CA ILE A 83 -5.89 -5.83 -5.83
C ILE A 83 -4.87 -6.89 -6.24
N GLY A 84 -3.58 -6.65 -6.08
CA GLY A 84 -2.52 -7.64 -6.28
C GLY A 84 -2.63 -8.80 -5.28
N GLY A 85 -2.74 -8.48 -4.00
CA GLY A 85 -2.91 -9.47 -2.94
C GLY A 85 -4.20 -10.27 -3.06
N MET A 86 -5.33 -9.59 -3.31
CA MET A 86 -6.62 -10.26 -3.52
C MET A 86 -6.64 -11.12 -4.80
N SER A 87 -6.00 -10.67 -5.87
CA SER A 87 -5.89 -11.45 -7.11
C SER A 87 -5.06 -12.71 -6.89
N SER A 88 -3.96 -12.61 -6.15
CA SER A 88 -3.14 -13.77 -5.77
C SER A 88 -3.96 -14.77 -4.94
N TYR A 89 -4.71 -14.27 -3.94
CA TYR A 89 -5.60 -15.11 -3.14
C TYR A 89 -6.65 -15.82 -3.99
N TYR A 90 -7.37 -15.09 -4.85
CA TYR A 90 -8.40 -15.70 -5.69
C TYR A 90 -7.84 -16.71 -6.69
N LEU A 91 -6.68 -16.45 -7.27
CA LEU A 91 -6.01 -17.40 -8.16
C LEU A 91 -5.58 -18.66 -7.41
N SER A 92 -5.09 -18.55 -6.18
CA SER A 92 -4.72 -19.72 -5.37
C SER A 92 -5.91 -20.63 -5.07
N GLU A 93 -7.13 -20.03 -5.03
CA GLU A 93 -8.39 -20.75 -4.87
C GLU A 93 -9.01 -21.22 -6.19
N GLY A 94 -8.29 -21.12 -7.30
CA GLY A 94 -8.78 -21.49 -8.64
C GLY A 94 -9.92 -20.60 -9.14
N LYS A 95 -10.11 -19.39 -8.56
CA LYS A 95 -11.18 -18.48 -8.92
C LYS A 95 -10.78 -17.56 -10.08
N GLY A 96 -11.76 -17.06 -10.79
CA GLY A 96 -11.58 -16.11 -11.89
C GLY A 96 -11.97 -16.67 -13.25
N LYS A 97 -11.98 -15.79 -14.27
CA LYS A 97 -12.34 -16.15 -15.65
C LYS A 97 -11.13 -16.45 -16.54
N GLN A 98 -9.93 -16.25 -16.02
CA GLN A 98 -8.67 -16.50 -16.70
C GLN A 98 -7.87 -17.51 -15.89
N PRO A 99 -8.01 -18.82 -16.18
CA PRO A 99 -7.26 -19.86 -15.45
C PRO A 99 -5.76 -19.75 -15.72
N VAL A 100 -4.99 -20.22 -14.77
CA VAL A 100 -3.55 -20.41 -14.94
C VAL A 100 -3.33 -21.61 -15.86
N ASP A 101 -2.53 -21.45 -16.89
CA ASP A 101 -2.19 -22.56 -17.78
C ASP A 101 -0.99 -23.34 -17.21
N MET A 102 -1.28 -24.39 -16.48
CA MET A 102 -0.26 -25.26 -15.87
C MET A 102 0.58 -26.07 -16.89
N LYS A 103 0.25 -26.01 -18.19
CA LYS A 103 1.08 -26.59 -19.27
C LYS A 103 2.13 -25.59 -19.75
N ASN A 104 1.92 -24.30 -19.51
CA ASN A 104 2.90 -23.25 -19.79
C ASN A 104 3.93 -23.21 -18.66
N GLU A 105 5.21 -23.47 -18.96
CA GLU A 105 6.27 -23.50 -17.95
C GLU A 105 6.39 -22.20 -17.15
N LYS A 106 6.19 -21.04 -17.79
CA LYS A 106 6.22 -19.74 -17.10
C LYS A 106 5.07 -19.58 -16.10
N ASP A 107 3.87 -20.03 -16.48
CA ASP A 107 2.71 -19.98 -15.60
C ASP A 107 2.88 -20.97 -14.44
N LYS A 108 3.32 -22.18 -14.73
CA LYS A 108 3.58 -23.24 -13.77
C LYS A 108 4.64 -22.81 -12.74
N GLU A 109 5.69 -22.13 -13.18
CA GLU A 109 6.73 -21.64 -12.27
C GLU A 109 6.22 -20.51 -11.37
N LYS A 110 5.40 -19.61 -11.93
CA LYS A 110 5.02 -18.35 -11.28
C LYS A 110 3.75 -18.45 -10.44
N PHE A 111 2.77 -19.24 -10.87
CA PHE A 111 1.41 -19.22 -10.34
C PHE A 111 0.99 -20.54 -9.66
N THR A 112 1.90 -21.20 -8.95
CA THR A 112 1.48 -22.32 -8.09
C THR A 112 0.60 -21.81 -6.95
N PRO A 113 -0.38 -22.60 -6.47
CA PRO A 113 -1.25 -22.19 -5.35
C PRO A 113 -0.46 -21.72 -4.12
N GLU A 114 0.66 -22.39 -3.81
CA GLU A 114 1.53 -22.07 -2.69
C GLU A 114 2.16 -20.68 -2.86
N LYS A 115 2.81 -20.43 -4.02
CA LYS A 115 3.40 -19.12 -4.33
C LYS A 115 2.35 -18.01 -4.35
N LEU A 116 1.18 -18.28 -4.89
CA LEU A 116 0.08 -17.32 -4.91
C LEU A 116 -0.40 -16.97 -3.50
N ARG A 117 -0.49 -17.94 -2.58
CA ARG A 117 -0.82 -17.67 -1.17
C ARG A 117 0.27 -16.88 -0.47
N GLU A 118 1.53 -17.19 -0.71
CA GLU A 118 2.67 -16.42 -0.18
C GLU A 118 2.63 -14.97 -0.68
N ASN A 119 2.42 -14.76 -1.97
CA ASN A 119 2.29 -13.44 -2.58
C ASN A 119 1.09 -12.68 -1.99
N ALA A 120 -0.06 -13.33 -1.81
CA ALA A 120 -1.22 -12.73 -1.18
C ALA A 120 -0.90 -12.25 0.25
N LYS A 121 -0.26 -13.11 1.07
CA LYS A 121 0.17 -12.74 2.42
C LYS A 121 1.14 -11.57 2.39
N MET A 122 2.15 -11.61 1.52
CA MET A 122 3.16 -10.57 1.41
C MET A 122 2.55 -9.21 1.05
N TYR A 123 1.74 -9.14 0.00
CA TYR A 123 1.16 -7.88 -0.47
C TYR A 123 0.14 -7.31 0.51
N LEU A 124 -0.74 -8.15 1.09
CA LEU A 124 -1.74 -7.70 2.05
C LEU A 124 -1.10 -7.29 3.39
N THR A 125 -0.03 -7.95 3.83
CA THR A 125 0.72 -7.54 5.01
C THR A 125 1.41 -6.20 4.75
N MET A 126 2.06 -6.03 3.59
CA MET A 126 2.68 -4.76 3.21
C MET A 126 1.66 -3.62 3.20
N LEU A 127 0.45 -3.86 2.71
CA LEU A 127 -0.65 -2.88 2.76
C LEU A 127 -0.98 -2.49 4.19
N VAL A 128 -1.20 -3.46 5.08
CA VAL A 128 -1.60 -3.21 6.47
C VAL A 128 -0.52 -2.47 7.25
N ASP A 129 0.75 -2.83 7.03
CA ASP A 129 1.88 -2.30 7.81
C ASP A 129 2.32 -0.91 7.32
N LYS A 130 2.37 -0.71 6.01
CA LYS A 130 2.88 0.54 5.43
C LYS A 130 1.79 1.59 5.18
N TYR A 131 0.54 1.18 5.05
CA TYR A 131 -0.58 2.06 4.69
C TYR A 131 -1.77 1.85 5.65
N PRO A 132 -1.58 2.08 6.97
CA PRO A 132 -2.60 1.78 7.99
C PRO A 132 -3.90 2.59 7.81
N ASP A 133 -3.82 3.74 7.15
CA ASP A 133 -4.97 4.63 6.88
C ASP A 133 -5.70 4.27 5.57
N SER A 134 -5.24 3.27 4.83
CA SER A 134 -5.89 2.84 3.60
C SER A 134 -7.28 2.25 3.88
N LYS A 135 -8.26 2.63 3.07
CA LYS A 135 -9.63 2.09 3.15
C LYS A 135 -9.72 0.57 2.95
N TYR A 136 -8.66 -0.04 2.41
CA TYR A 136 -8.59 -1.48 2.13
C TYR A 136 -8.04 -2.32 3.29
N VAL A 137 -7.57 -1.69 4.36
CA VAL A 137 -6.94 -2.40 5.50
C VAL A 137 -7.89 -3.41 6.16
N ALA A 138 -9.16 -3.06 6.31
CA ALA A 138 -10.14 -3.96 6.94
C ALA A 138 -10.31 -5.27 6.14
N ASP A 139 -10.47 -5.17 4.81
CA ASP A 139 -10.63 -6.33 3.93
C ASP A 139 -9.33 -7.12 3.81
N ALA A 140 -8.18 -6.46 3.78
CA ALA A 140 -6.88 -7.10 3.80
C ALA A 140 -6.67 -7.95 5.07
N LYS A 141 -6.96 -7.41 6.24
CA LYS A 141 -6.88 -8.14 7.53
C LYS A 141 -7.80 -9.36 7.57
N LYS A 142 -9.02 -9.23 7.04
CA LYS A 142 -9.96 -10.34 6.94
C LYS A 142 -9.39 -11.47 6.07
N THR A 143 -8.83 -11.15 4.92
CA THR A 143 -8.23 -12.16 4.03
C THR A 143 -6.98 -12.77 4.63
N LEU A 144 -6.13 -11.97 5.30
CA LEU A 144 -4.96 -12.47 6.02
C LEU A 144 -5.34 -13.45 7.13
N SER A 145 -6.46 -13.22 7.84
CA SER A 145 -6.92 -14.16 8.87
C SER A 145 -7.30 -15.52 8.28
N VAL A 146 -7.92 -15.55 7.10
CA VAL A 146 -8.23 -16.80 6.37
C VAL A 146 -6.94 -17.50 5.95
N LEU A 147 -6.03 -16.78 5.27
CA LEU A 147 -4.75 -17.32 4.78
C LEU A 147 -3.86 -17.87 5.91
N ASN A 148 -3.97 -17.34 7.13
CA ASN A 148 -3.20 -17.81 8.29
C ASN A 148 -3.84 -18.97 9.01
N ALA A 149 -5.16 -19.19 8.85
CA ALA A 149 -5.86 -20.35 9.41
C ALA A 149 -5.66 -21.62 8.56
N GLU A 150 -5.38 -21.47 7.28
CA GLU A 150 -5.08 -22.57 6.35
C GLU A 150 -3.60 -22.96 6.50
N LYS A 151 -3.32 -23.91 7.42
CA LYS A 151 -2.00 -24.53 7.63
C LYS A 151 -1.91 -25.87 6.93
#